data_69f76eb8ecc3a0d1e816fb1ce5780170
#
_entry.id   69f76eb8ecc3a0d1e816fb1ce5780170
#
_cell.length_a   1.000
_cell.length_b   1.000
_cell.length_c   1.000
_cell.angle_alpha   90.00
_cell.angle_beta   90.00
_cell.angle_gamma   90.00
#
_symmetry.space_group_name_H-M   'P 1'
#
loop_
_entity.id
_entity.type
_entity.pdbx_description
1 polymer ?
#
loop_
_entity_poly.entity_id
_entity_poly.type
_entity_poly.pdbx_seq_one_letter_code
_entity_poly.pdbx_strand_id
1 'polypeptide(L)'
;CLLCADGSMFVGCNVENSAFSSTVCAERTAFVQAVAAGKREFKAIAVVSPDSDGLCLPCGECRQVMSEFCSEDFLILSESGGETAEFSLGGLLPRSFTLKKGN
;
A
#
# COMPACT_ATOMS: atom_id res chain seq x y z
N CYS A 1 5.74 4.89 -2.82
CA CYS A 1 7.00 4.57 -2.14
C CYS A 1 6.72 3.86 -0.83
N LEU A 2 7.24 2.66 -0.68
CA LEU A 2 7.07 1.82 0.51
C LEU A 2 8.32 1.89 1.38
N LEU A 3 8.14 2.23 2.65
CA LEU A 3 9.23 2.29 3.62
C LEU A 3 9.18 1.06 4.52
N CYS A 4 10.28 0.33 4.54
CA CYS A 4 10.43 -0.85 5.39
C CYS A 4 10.95 -0.45 6.78
N ALA A 5 10.78 -1.36 7.75
CA ALA A 5 11.20 -1.10 9.13
C ALA A 5 12.70 -0.87 9.24
N ASP A 6 13.49 -1.47 8.36
CA ASP A 6 14.95 -1.32 8.37
C ASP A 6 15.44 -0.07 7.64
N GLY A 7 14.53 0.76 7.14
CA GLY A 7 14.86 1.99 6.44
C GLY A 7 14.97 1.87 4.93
N SER A 8 14.93 0.65 4.39
CA SER A 8 14.96 0.48 2.94
C SER A 8 13.64 0.94 2.32
N MET A 9 13.70 1.39 1.07
CA MET A 9 12.53 1.90 0.37
C MET A 9 12.39 1.24 -0.99
N PHE A 10 11.14 1.02 -1.39
CA PHE A 10 10.82 0.43 -2.69
C PHE A 10 9.79 1.30 -3.40
N VAL A 11 10.06 1.64 -4.64
CA VAL A 11 9.17 2.46 -5.45
C VAL A 11 8.44 1.58 -6.43
N GLY A 12 7.12 1.74 -6.49
CA GLY A 12 6.29 1.00 -7.43
C GLY A 12 5.60 1.93 -8.40
N CYS A 13 5.13 1.38 -9.49
CA CYS A 13 4.34 2.10 -10.48
C CYS A 13 3.17 1.23 -10.92
N ASN A 14 2.12 1.89 -11.40
CA ASN A 14 0.95 1.19 -11.92
C ASN A 14 1.32 0.49 -13.24
N VAL A 15 0.95 -0.77 -13.36
CA VAL A 15 1.19 -1.55 -14.59
C VAL A 15 -0.16 -2.03 -15.11
N GLU A 16 -0.61 -1.45 -16.22
CA GLU A 16 -1.89 -1.80 -16.80
C GLU A 16 -1.79 -3.01 -17.72
N ASN A 17 -2.88 -3.72 -17.85
CA ASN A 17 -2.94 -4.92 -18.66
C ASN A 17 -4.27 -4.96 -19.41
N SER A 18 -4.25 -5.46 -20.64
CA SER A 18 -5.48 -5.64 -21.43
C SER A 18 -6.43 -6.62 -20.73
N ALA A 19 -5.89 -7.59 -20.02
CA ALA A 19 -6.67 -8.41 -19.09
C ALA A 19 -6.77 -7.60 -17.79
N PHE A 20 -7.88 -6.93 -17.57
CA PHE A 20 -8.05 -5.98 -16.48
C PHE A 20 -7.68 -6.56 -15.11
N SER A 21 -8.00 -7.82 -14.87
CA SER A 21 -7.69 -8.46 -13.60
C SER A 21 -6.18 -8.61 -13.37
N SER A 22 -5.37 -8.48 -14.41
CA SER A 22 -3.92 -8.58 -14.29
C SER A 22 -3.23 -7.23 -14.10
N THR A 23 -3.99 -6.15 -14.11
CA THR A 23 -3.46 -4.82 -13.80
C THR A 23 -2.97 -4.80 -12.36
N VAL A 24 -1.77 -4.24 -12.16
CA VAL A 24 -1.16 -4.17 -10.83
C VAL A 24 -0.97 -2.71 -10.44
N CYS A 25 -1.56 -2.32 -9.32
CA CYS A 25 -1.41 -0.96 -8.82
C CYS A 25 0.01 -0.71 -8.31
N ALA A 26 0.40 0.57 -8.28
CA ALA A 26 1.75 0.97 -7.84
C ALA A 26 2.05 0.44 -6.44
N GLU A 27 1.08 0.46 -5.53
CA GLU A 27 1.26 -0.02 -4.18
C GLU A 27 1.63 -1.50 -4.17
N ARG A 28 0.95 -2.32 -4.99
CA ARG A 28 1.26 -3.74 -5.05
C ARG A 28 2.59 -4.02 -5.69
N THR A 29 2.99 -3.25 -6.72
CA THR A 29 4.29 -3.46 -7.32
C THR A 29 5.41 -3.16 -6.31
N ALA A 30 5.22 -2.15 -5.45
CA ALA A 30 6.18 -1.85 -4.40
C ALA A 30 6.26 -2.97 -3.37
N PHE A 31 5.10 -3.49 -2.93
CA PHE A 31 5.05 -4.57 -1.94
C PHE A 31 5.66 -5.85 -2.47
N VAL A 32 5.34 -6.26 -3.69
CA VAL A 32 5.88 -7.52 -4.22
C VAL A 32 7.39 -7.42 -4.42
N GLN A 33 7.91 -6.25 -4.79
CA GLN A 33 9.36 -6.06 -4.86
C GLN A 33 10.01 -6.24 -3.49
N ALA A 34 9.42 -5.63 -2.46
CA ALA A 34 9.96 -5.69 -1.11
C ALA A 34 9.91 -7.12 -0.57
N VAL A 35 8.80 -7.81 -0.79
CA VAL A 35 8.65 -9.20 -0.35
C VAL A 35 9.66 -10.09 -1.08
N ALA A 36 9.85 -9.87 -2.39
CA ALA A 36 10.84 -10.63 -3.16
C ALA A 36 12.25 -10.38 -2.66
N ALA A 37 12.52 -9.19 -2.10
CA ALA A 37 13.81 -8.84 -1.52
C ALA A 37 13.96 -9.34 -0.08
N GLY A 38 13.00 -10.06 0.44
CA GLY A 38 13.06 -10.64 1.78
C GLY A 38 12.52 -9.77 2.90
N LYS A 39 11.92 -8.64 2.57
CA LYS A 39 11.38 -7.75 3.60
C LYS A 39 10.05 -8.27 4.12
N ARG A 40 9.83 -8.13 5.43
CA ARG A 40 8.61 -8.62 6.08
C ARG A 40 8.01 -7.60 7.05
N GLU A 41 8.74 -6.55 7.38
CA GLU A 41 8.28 -5.54 8.32
C GLU A 41 8.28 -4.18 7.65
N PHE A 42 7.14 -3.49 7.72
CA PHE A 42 6.90 -2.26 6.97
C PHE A 42 6.41 -1.15 7.90
N LYS A 43 6.80 0.09 7.61
CA LYS A 43 6.41 1.25 8.41
C LYS A 43 5.34 2.09 7.77
N ALA A 44 5.48 2.40 6.48
CA ALA A 44 4.60 3.36 5.83
C ALA A 44 4.66 3.21 4.32
N ILE A 45 3.63 3.72 3.67
CA ILE A 45 3.60 3.85 2.21
C ILE A 45 3.08 5.24 1.85
N ALA A 46 3.74 5.87 0.87
CA ALA A 46 3.28 7.14 0.32
C ALA A 46 2.72 6.89 -1.08
N VAL A 47 1.50 7.35 -1.30
CA VAL A 47 0.77 7.13 -2.56
C VAL A 47 0.45 8.49 -3.17
N VAL A 48 0.87 8.70 -4.41
CA VAL A 48 0.58 9.95 -5.13
C VAL A 48 0.10 9.63 -6.53
N SER A 49 -0.71 10.52 -7.07
CA SER A 49 -1.15 10.45 -8.46
C SER A 49 -1.20 11.86 -9.02
N PRO A 50 -0.46 12.15 -10.10
CA PRO A 50 -0.48 13.49 -10.70
C PRO A 50 -1.83 13.83 -11.33
N ASP A 51 -2.64 12.83 -11.64
CA ASP A 51 -3.93 13.02 -12.30
C ASP A 51 -5.09 13.13 -11.32
N SER A 52 -4.81 13.09 -10.03
CA SER A 52 -5.85 13.10 -9.02
C SER A 52 -6.12 14.52 -8.54
N ASP A 53 -7.39 14.91 -8.52
CA ASP A 53 -7.80 16.22 -8.00
C ASP A 53 -7.98 16.19 -6.49
N GLY A 54 -7.91 15.03 -5.88
CA GLY A 54 -8.07 14.86 -4.44
C GLY A 54 -7.10 13.83 -3.91
N LEU A 55 -7.42 13.28 -2.75
CA LEU A 55 -6.58 12.26 -2.15
C LEU A 55 -6.52 11.02 -3.03
N CYS A 56 -5.31 10.52 -3.22
CA CYS A 56 -5.09 9.26 -3.90
C CYS A 56 -4.92 8.18 -2.84
N LEU A 57 -5.96 7.40 -2.60
CA LEU A 57 -5.92 6.34 -1.61
C LEU A 57 -5.80 4.99 -2.30
N PRO A 58 -5.15 4.00 -1.66
CA PRO A 58 -5.05 2.68 -2.25
C PRO A 58 -6.43 2.05 -2.40
N CYS A 59 -6.62 1.30 -3.48
CA CYS A 59 -7.89 0.61 -3.72
C CYS A 59 -8.08 -0.51 -2.69
N GLY A 60 -9.30 -1.07 -2.65
CA GLY A 60 -9.60 -2.12 -1.68
C GLY A 60 -8.72 -3.33 -1.81
N GLU A 61 -8.38 -3.73 -3.04
CA GLU A 61 -7.52 -4.87 -3.26
C GLU A 61 -6.10 -4.62 -2.74
N CYS A 62 -5.58 -3.40 -2.93
CA CYS A 62 -4.28 -3.03 -2.38
C CYS A 62 -4.30 -2.99 -0.87
N ARG A 63 -5.40 -2.51 -0.28
CA ARG A 63 -5.56 -2.51 1.17
C ARG A 63 -5.53 -3.94 1.71
N GLN A 64 -6.16 -4.88 1.01
CA GLN A 64 -6.14 -6.28 1.40
C GLN A 64 -4.73 -6.87 1.33
N VAL A 65 -3.98 -6.52 0.28
CA VAL A 65 -2.58 -6.94 0.18
C VAL A 65 -1.78 -6.39 1.35
N MET A 66 -1.98 -5.13 1.68
CA MET A 66 -1.30 -4.52 2.83
C MET A 66 -1.63 -5.24 4.13
N SER A 67 -2.90 -5.63 4.31
CA SER A 67 -3.32 -6.28 5.55
C SER A 67 -2.66 -7.64 5.74
N GLU A 68 -2.16 -8.26 4.68
CA GLU A 68 -1.46 -9.53 4.79
C GLU A 68 -0.09 -9.36 5.45
N PHE A 69 0.54 -8.20 5.25
CA PHE A 69 1.91 -7.96 5.69
C PHE A 69 2.05 -6.92 6.78
N CYS A 70 1.01 -6.13 7.04
CA CYS A 70 1.09 -4.98 7.93
C CYS A 70 0.02 -5.05 9.01
N SER A 71 0.30 -4.40 10.14
CA SER A 71 -0.67 -4.28 11.23
C SER A 71 -1.63 -3.12 10.94
N GLU A 72 -2.64 -2.96 11.77
CA GLU A 72 -3.66 -1.93 11.60
C GLU A 72 -3.11 -0.51 11.73
N ASP A 73 -1.98 -0.35 12.39
CA ASP A 73 -1.35 0.96 12.57
C ASP A 73 -0.35 1.31 11.46
N PHE A 74 -0.26 0.49 10.42
CA PHE A 74 0.57 0.80 9.26
C PHE A 74 0.13 2.15 8.67
N LEU A 75 1.08 3.03 8.40
CA LEU A 75 0.82 4.39 7.99
C LEU A 75 0.71 4.53 6.49
N ILE A 76 -0.38 5.14 6.04
CA ILE A 76 -0.61 5.41 4.61
C ILE A 76 -0.66 6.92 4.43
N LEU A 77 0.25 7.44 3.61
CA LEU A 77 0.36 8.87 3.34
C LEU A 77 -0.14 9.16 1.94
N SER A 78 -0.92 10.23 1.80
CA SER A 78 -1.39 10.69 0.51
C SER A 78 -1.29 12.21 0.47
N GLU A 79 -1.12 12.77 -0.71
CA GLU A 79 -1.00 14.20 -0.89
C GLU A 79 -2.16 14.72 -1.73
N SER A 80 -2.69 15.89 -1.33
CA SER A 80 -3.73 16.57 -2.08
C SER A 80 -3.52 18.06 -1.92
N GLY A 81 -3.42 18.77 -3.06
CA GLY A 81 -3.28 20.21 -3.05
C GLY A 81 -2.06 20.72 -2.28
N GLY A 82 -0.98 19.95 -2.27
CA GLY A 82 0.24 20.31 -1.58
C GLY A 82 0.25 19.96 -0.10
N GLU A 83 -0.83 19.37 0.40
CA GLU A 83 -0.93 18.94 1.80
C GLU A 83 -0.90 17.43 1.90
N THR A 84 -0.19 16.93 2.90
CA THR A 84 -0.10 15.49 3.15
C THR A 84 -1.15 15.08 4.16
N ALA A 85 -1.90 14.02 3.83
CA ALA A 85 -2.88 13.44 4.74
C ALA A 85 -2.38 12.07 5.17
N GLU A 86 -2.66 11.71 6.43
CA GLU A 86 -2.22 10.45 7.02
C GLU A 86 -3.41 9.59 7.39
N PHE A 87 -3.30 8.30 7.10
CA PHE A 87 -4.34 7.33 7.42
C PHE A 87 -3.68 6.08 7.99
N SER A 88 -4.40 5.36 8.84
CA SER A 88 -3.96 4.05 9.27
C SER A 88 -4.62 2.99 8.40
N LEU A 89 -3.95 1.84 8.24
CA LEU A 89 -4.53 0.74 7.48
C LEU A 89 -5.84 0.28 8.12
N GLY A 90 -5.89 0.21 9.46
CA GLY A 90 -7.10 -0.18 10.16
C GLY A 90 -8.26 0.78 9.92
N GLY A 91 -7.96 2.07 9.72
CA GLY A 91 -8.98 3.07 9.39
C GLY A 91 -9.52 2.91 7.97
N LEU A 92 -8.68 2.48 7.04
CA LEU A 92 -9.07 2.30 5.64
C LEU A 92 -9.60 0.90 5.33
N LEU A 93 -9.30 -0.08 6.17
CA LEU A 93 -9.77 -1.45 6.01
C LEU A 93 -10.13 -2.04 7.37
N PRO A 94 -11.21 -1.56 7.99
CA PRO A 94 -11.61 -2.07 9.30
C PRO A 94 -12.08 -3.51 9.20
N ARG A 95 -11.77 -4.29 10.25
CA ARG A 95 -12.20 -5.69 10.36
C ARG A 95 -11.80 -6.51 9.14
N SER A 96 -10.56 -6.36 8.72
CA SER A 96 -10.08 -7.02 7.51
C SER A 96 -10.11 -8.54 7.63
N PHE A 97 -10.35 -9.19 6.51
CA PHE A 97 -10.31 -10.64 6.43
C PHE A 97 -8.87 -11.13 6.36
N THR A 98 -8.56 -12.19 7.09
CA THR A 98 -7.26 -12.85 6.99
C THR A 98 -7.44 -14.35 7.23
N LEU A 99 -6.65 -15.13 6.52
CA LEU A 99 -6.63 -16.58 6.72
C LEU A 99 -5.68 -17.00 7.83
N LYS A 100 -4.87 -16.08 8.33
CA LYS A 100 -3.93 -16.40 9.40
C LYS A 100 -4.69 -16.72 10.67
N LYS A 101 -4.40 -17.87 11.24
CA LYS A 101 -5.08 -18.34 12.44
C LYS A 101 -4.12 -18.39 13.61
N GLY A 102 -4.67 -18.32 14.81
CA GLY A 102 -3.86 -18.29 16.03
C GLY A 102 -3.13 -16.97 16.17
N ASN A 103 -3.52 -16.07 15.41
CA ASN A 103 -2.92 -14.74 15.37
C ASN A 103 -3.57 -13.86 16.41
#